data_3c36f8bf2bc3d6bb726a0517cc466283
#
_entry.id   3c36f8bf2bc3d6bb726a0517cc466283
#
_cell.length_a   1.000
_cell.length_b   1.000
_cell.length_c   1.000
_cell.angle_alpha   90.00
_cell.angle_beta   90.00
_cell.angle_gamma   90.00
#
_symmetry.space_group_name_H-M   'P 1'
#
loop_
_entity.id
_entity.type
_entity.pdbx_description
1 polymer ?
#
loop_
_entity_poly.entity_id
_entity_poly.type
_entity_poly.pdbx_seq_one_letter_code
_entity_poly.pdbx_strand_id
1 'polypeptide(L)'
;LFLVLNLGFLVFWVIFKFRYVIIPFLGFVMGFGPVRSYTPFNVTHSTADATMKVLSYNTWGFGKFPLITRDNTILQYIKKQDADIVCLQESYLTEYGVRVADTLMGRNYPYQDECNEGNGGLRILSKYPIIRKIPINFEQPTTNLACAWLLRRGIDTMLVVNCHLQSIGITDVEKADFKEMVRGTLSTDSSRIESHKLLWRLGSANAQRAGQVKAVMALLRKFPNTSTLLCGDFNSS
;
A
#
# COMPACT_ATOMS: atom_id res chain seq x y z
N LEU A 1 -22.03 0.17 4.46
CA LEU A 1 -23.29 0.71 5.00
C LEU A 1 -24.13 1.36 3.90
N PHE A 2 -23.61 2.36 3.14
CA PHE A 2 -24.33 3.08 2.09
C PHE A 2 -25.04 2.16 1.07
N LEU A 3 -24.35 1.15 0.53
CA LEU A 3 -24.91 0.20 -0.42
C LEU A 3 -26.09 -0.58 0.16
N VAL A 4 -25.96 -1.04 1.40
CA VAL A 4 -26.98 -1.84 2.09
C VAL A 4 -28.23 -1.00 2.34
N LEU A 5 -28.06 0.23 2.81
CA LEU A 5 -29.19 1.15 3.03
C LEU A 5 -29.90 1.51 1.72
N ASN A 6 -29.15 1.83 0.67
CA ASN A 6 -29.72 2.14 -0.64
C ASN A 6 -30.46 0.94 -1.24
N LEU A 7 -29.93 -0.27 -1.09
CA LEU A 7 -30.60 -1.49 -1.52
C LEU A 7 -31.90 -1.71 -0.74
N GLY A 8 -31.88 -1.49 0.57
CA GLY A 8 -33.08 -1.54 1.41
C GLY A 8 -34.16 -0.55 0.94
N PHE A 9 -33.78 0.71 0.66
CA PHE A 9 -34.70 1.70 0.11
C PHE A 9 -35.21 1.36 -1.29
N LEU A 10 -34.37 0.76 -2.13
CA LEU A 10 -34.76 0.31 -3.45
C LEU A 10 -35.86 -0.76 -3.33
N VAL A 11 -35.63 -1.79 -2.53
CA VAL A 11 -36.63 -2.85 -2.28
C VAL A 11 -37.89 -2.26 -1.67
N PHE A 12 -37.78 -1.38 -0.69
CA PHE A 12 -38.94 -0.71 -0.06
C PHE A 12 -39.81 0.04 -1.10
N TRP A 13 -39.19 0.86 -1.96
CA TRP A 13 -39.91 1.64 -2.93
C TRP A 13 -40.50 0.77 -4.11
N VAL A 14 -39.82 -0.33 -4.47
CA VAL A 14 -40.39 -1.30 -5.41
C VAL A 14 -41.70 -1.87 -4.89
N ILE A 15 -41.80 -2.16 -3.60
CA ILE A 15 -42.98 -2.77 -2.98
C ILE A 15 -44.07 -1.72 -2.76
N PHE A 16 -43.75 -0.55 -2.23
CA PHE A 16 -44.76 0.40 -1.76
C PHE A 16 -45.15 1.48 -2.76
N LYS A 17 -44.16 2.07 -3.49
CA LYS A 17 -44.42 3.11 -4.51
C LYS A 17 -43.34 3.13 -5.56
N PHE A 18 -43.50 2.36 -6.61
CA PHE A 18 -42.51 2.16 -7.68
C PHE A 18 -41.91 3.46 -8.26
N ARG A 19 -42.70 4.54 -8.36
CA ARG A 19 -42.22 5.85 -8.87
C ARG A 19 -41.07 6.46 -8.10
N TYR A 20 -40.87 6.08 -6.83
CA TYR A 20 -39.78 6.59 -5.98
C TYR A 20 -38.52 5.72 -6.05
N VAL A 21 -38.50 4.64 -6.81
CA VAL A 21 -37.31 3.81 -7.08
C VAL A 21 -36.18 4.64 -7.69
N ILE A 22 -36.51 5.73 -8.38
CA ILE A 22 -35.55 6.64 -8.97
C ILE A 22 -34.60 7.23 -7.91
N ILE A 23 -35.04 7.43 -6.67
CA ILE A 23 -34.23 8.04 -5.59
C ILE A 23 -33.04 7.14 -5.23
N PRO A 24 -33.23 5.87 -4.77
CA PRO A 24 -32.12 4.98 -4.50
C PRO A 24 -31.31 4.64 -5.77
N PHE A 25 -31.93 4.59 -6.94
CA PHE A 25 -31.21 4.42 -8.20
C PHE A 25 -30.19 5.55 -8.44
N LEU A 26 -30.61 6.81 -8.30
CA LEU A 26 -29.69 7.95 -8.36
C LEU A 26 -28.60 7.87 -7.29
N GLY A 27 -28.94 7.40 -6.09
CA GLY A 27 -27.97 7.13 -5.04
C GLY A 27 -26.88 6.14 -5.46
N PHE A 28 -27.25 5.04 -6.14
CA PHE A 28 -26.27 4.10 -6.68
C PHE A 28 -25.42 4.72 -7.78
N VAL A 29 -25.99 5.51 -8.69
CA VAL A 29 -25.25 6.18 -9.77
C VAL A 29 -24.23 7.16 -9.18
N MET A 30 -24.65 8.01 -8.23
CA MET A 30 -23.75 8.98 -7.57
C MET A 30 -22.69 8.29 -6.71
N GLY A 31 -23.03 7.19 -6.04
CA GLY A 31 -22.13 6.42 -5.20
C GLY A 31 -21.19 5.48 -5.98
N PHE A 32 -21.40 5.29 -7.27
CA PHE A 32 -20.64 4.30 -8.05
C PHE A 32 -19.13 4.57 -8.07
N GLY A 33 -18.71 5.81 -8.27
CA GLY A 33 -17.30 6.19 -8.27
C GLY A 33 -16.60 5.88 -6.92
N PRO A 34 -17.08 6.43 -5.80
CA PRO A 34 -16.56 6.11 -4.47
C PRO A 34 -16.58 4.60 -4.17
N VAL A 35 -17.67 3.90 -4.46
CA VAL A 35 -17.78 2.45 -4.21
C VAL A 35 -16.74 1.68 -5.01
N ARG A 36 -16.55 2.01 -6.28
CA ARG A 36 -15.54 1.37 -7.13
C ARG A 36 -14.11 1.62 -6.63
N SER A 37 -13.83 2.76 -6.01
CA SER A 37 -12.52 3.03 -5.41
C SER A 37 -12.23 2.13 -4.20
N TYR A 38 -13.25 1.81 -3.39
CA TYR A 38 -13.09 0.93 -2.23
C TYR A 38 -13.23 -0.56 -2.55
N THR A 39 -14.00 -0.89 -3.57
CA THR A 39 -14.24 -2.28 -3.98
C THR A 39 -14.04 -2.39 -5.48
N PRO A 40 -12.79 -2.45 -5.95
CA PRO A 40 -12.49 -2.54 -7.37
C PRO A 40 -12.99 -3.89 -7.91
N PHE A 41 -14.00 -3.85 -8.78
CA PHE A 41 -14.39 -5.00 -9.56
C PHE A 41 -13.46 -5.11 -10.76
N ASN A 42 -12.36 -5.87 -10.58
CA ASN A 42 -11.43 -6.15 -11.66
C ASN A 42 -11.84 -7.44 -12.35
N VAL A 43 -12.34 -7.32 -13.57
CA VAL A 43 -12.49 -8.48 -14.45
C VAL A 43 -11.12 -8.74 -15.05
N THR A 44 -10.54 -9.88 -14.68
CA THR A 44 -9.23 -10.28 -15.22
C THR A 44 -9.42 -10.70 -16.67
N HIS A 45 -8.96 -9.87 -17.60
CA HIS A 45 -8.81 -10.27 -18.99
C HIS A 45 -7.37 -10.75 -19.18
N SER A 46 -7.15 -12.06 -19.21
CA SER A 46 -5.85 -12.60 -19.59
C SER A 46 -5.74 -12.53 -21.11
N THR A 47 -5.04 -11.52 -21.62
CA THR A 47 -4.89 -11.30 -23.06
C THR A 47 -3.45 -11.44 -23.54
N ALA A 48 -2.49 -11.74 -22.66
CA ALA A 48 -1.08 -11.73 -23.02
C ALA A 48 -0.41 -13.09 -22.80
N ASP A 49 0.32 -13.54 -23.78
CA ASP A 49 1.17 -14.74 -23.73
C ASP A 49 2.39 -14.57 -22.78
N ALA A 50 2.69 -13.36 -22.37
CA ALA A 50 3.78 -13.03 -21.44
C ALA A 50 3.28 -12.13 -20.31
N THR A 51 2.90 -12.73 -19.19
CA THR A 51 2.57 -12.01 -17.96
C THR A 51 3.81 -11.83 -17.08
N MET A 52 3.88 -10.71 -16.37
CA MET A 52 4.87 -10.46 -15.33
C MET A 52 4.19 -10.52 -13.98
N LYS A 53 4.69 -11.34 -13.08
CA LYS A 53 4.18 -11.45 -11.71
C LYS A 53 4.90 -10.46 -10.80
N VAL A 54 4.16 -9.59 -10.16
CA VAL A 54 4.69 -8.60 -9.21
C VAL A 54 4.08 -8.86 -7.84
N LEU A 55 4.92 -8.81 -6.81
CA LEU A 55 4.51 -8.86 -5.41
C LEU A 55 4.91 -7.55 -4.73
N SER A 56 3.95 -6.83 -4.17
CA SER A 56 4.18 -5.71 -3.23
C SER A 56 3.69 -6.14 -1.85
N TYR A 57 4.55 -6.00 -0.82
CA TYR A 57 4.26 -6.55 0.49
C TYR A 57 4.93 -5.76 1.62
N ASN A 58 4.14 -5.15 2.51
CA ASN A 58 4.65 -4.58 3.74
C ASN A 58 4.94 -5.72 4.73
N THR A 59 6.21 -5.91 5.08
CA THR A 59 6.68 -7.05 5.88
C THR A 59 6.57 -6.83 7.39
N TRP A 60 6.30 -5.59 7.79
CA TRP A 60 6.24 -5.23 9.21
C TRP A 60 7.47 -5.74 10.00
N GLY A 61 8.68 -5.47 9.48
CA GLY A 61 9.93 -6.00 10.05
C GLY A 61 9.99 -7.52 10.06
N PHE A 62 9.43 -8.18 9.02
CA PHE A 62 9.30 -9.64 8.94
C PHE A 62 8.55 -10.26 10.14
N GLY A 63 7.49 -9.55 10.60
CA GLY A 63 6.69 -9.97 11.74
C GLY A 63 7.26 -9.56 13.09
N LYS A 64 8.16 -8.56 13.11
CA LYS A 64 8.89 -8.08 14.33
C LYS A 64 9.62 -9.19 15.08
N PHE A 65 10.10 -10.21 14.37
CA PHE A 65 10.93 -11.23 14.97
C PHE A 65 12.34 -10.70 15.23
N PRO A 66 12.89 -10.87 16.45
CA PRO A 66 14.24 -10.40 16.77
C PRO A 66 15.32 -11.14 15.98
N LEU A 67 15.06 -12.36 15.56
CA LEU A 67 15.95 -13.18 14.74
C LEU A 67 15.14 -13.76 13.56
N ILE A 68 15.54 -13.38 12.36
CA ILE A 68 14.97 -13.94 11.14
C ILE A 68 15.69 -15.25 10.84
N THR A 69 14.92 -16.33 10.85
CA THR A 69 15.39 -17.67 10.50
C THR A 69 14.87 -18.09 9.13
N ARG A 70 15.38 -19.22 8.61
CA ARG A 70 14.90 -19.78 7.35
C ARG A 70 13.41 -20.17 7.38
N ASP A 71 12.86 -20.41 8.56
CA ASP A 71 11.47 -20.79 8.77
C ASP A 71 10.52 -19.58 8.92
N ASN A 72 11.04 -18.36 8.75
CA ASN A 72 10.20 -17.16 8.76
C ASN A 72 9.12 -17.27 7.69
N THR A 73 7.86 -17.23 8.12
CA THR A 73 6.68 -17.46 7.27
C THR A 73 6.57 -16.45 6.13
N ILE A 74 7.01 -15.20 6.35
CA ILE A 74 6.99 -14.15 5.33
C ILE A 74 8.04 -14.45 4.25
N LEU A 75 9.26 -14.82 4.64
CA LEU A 75 10.30 -15.23 3.68
C LEU A 75 9.87 -16.45 2.87
N GLN A 76 9.28 -17.45 3.51
CA GLN A 76 8.76 -18.65 2.83
C GLN A 76 7.61 -18.30 1.88
N TYR A 77 6.74 -17.38 2.27
CA TYR A 77 5.66 -16.90 1.41
C TYR A 77 6.21 -16.20 0.17
N ILE A 78 7.15 -15.26 0.32
CA ILE A 78 7.79 -14.55 -0.80
C ILE A 78 8.43 -15.57 -1.76
N LYS A 79 9.18 -16.53 -1.22
CA LYS A 79 9.81 -17.60 -2.02
C LYS A 79 8.77 -18.43 -2.78
N LYS A 80 7.67 -18.81 -2.12
CA LYS A 80 6.59 -19.60 -2.73
C LYS A 80 5.87 -18.82 -3.85
N GLN A 81 5.76 -17.49 -3.72
CA GLN A 81 5.13 -16.67 -4.76
C GLN A 81 5.93 -16.65 -6.05
N ASP A 82 7.25 -16.78 -5.97
CA ASP A 82 8.18 -16.77 -7.12
C ASP A 82 7.85 -15.67 -8.14
N ALA A 83 7.54 -14.47 -7.65
CA ALA A 83 7.21 -13.34 -8.50
C ALA A 83 8.44 -12.89 -9.30
N ASP A 84 8.25 -12.21 -10.40
CA ASP A 84 9.36 -11.69 -11.21
C ASP A 84 10.02 -10.48 -10.58
N ILE A 85 9.20 -9.69 -9.86
CA ILE A 85 9.62 -8.52 -9.09
C ILE A 85 8.90 -8.55 -7.74
N VAL A 86 9.66 -8.32 -6.67
CA VAL A 86 9.14 -8.19 -5.30
C VAL A 86 9.55 -6.83 -4.75
N CYS A 87 8.58 -6.05 -4.32
CA CYS A 87 8.76 -4.76 -3.66
C CYS A 87 8.32 -4.88 -2.20
N LEU A 88 9.26 -4.75 -1.27
CA LEU A 88 9.01 -4.89 0.16
C LEU A 88 9.06 -3.52 0.84
N GLN A 89 8.16 -3.32 1.80
CA GLN A 89 8.13 -2.17 2.69
C GLN A 89 8.35 -2.66 4.12
N GLU A 90 8.86 -1.77 4.99
CA GLU A 90 9.28 -2.12 6.37
C GLU A 90 10.20 -3.35 6.42
N SER A 91 11.07 -3.47 5.42
CA SER A 91 11.97 -4.60 5.24
C SER A 91 13.27 -4.39 6.02
N TYR A 92 13.15 -4.31 7.35
CA TYR A 92 14.31 -4.17 8.22
C TYR A 92 14.97 -5.54 8.44
N LEU A 93 16.21 -5.66 8.01
CA LEU A 93 17.02 -6.86 8.23
C LEU A 93 18.31 -6.48 8.94
N THR A 94 18.65 -7.24 9.98
CA THR A 94 20.01 -7.26 10.51
C THR A 94 20.94 -7.88 9.49
N GLU A 95 22.25 -7.71 9.64
CA GLU A 95 23.24 -8.37 8.76
C GLU A 95 23.03 -9.89 8.69
N TYR A 96 22.67 -10.50 9.82
CA TYR A 96 22.33 -11.92 9.85
C TYR A 96 21.06 -12.23 9.04
N GLY A 97 20.02 -11.41 9.20
CA GLY A 97 18.77 -11.54 8.44
C GLY A 97 18.98 -11.39 6.93
N VAL A 98 19.84 -10.48 6.49
CA VAL A 98 20.23 -10.34 5.08
C VAL A 98 20.85 -11.63 4.58
N ARG A 99 21.83 -12.21 5.29
CA ARG A 99 22.45 -13.47 4.91
C ARG A 99 21.46 -14.62 4.80
N VAL A 100 20.48 -14.68 5.72
CA VAL A 100 19.40 -15.71 5.68
C VAL A 100 18.52 -15.50 4.44
N ALA A 101 18.09 -14.28 4.18
CA ALA A 101 17.27 -13.94 3.03
C ALA A 101 18.00 -14.24 1.70
N ASP A 102 19.25 -13.86 1.59
CA ASP A 102 20.09 -14.11 0.41
C ASP A 102 20.29 -15.61 0.17
N THR A 103 20.54 -16.38 1.23
CA THR A 103 20.67 -17.84 1.12
C THR A 103 19.37 -18.49 0.65
N LEU A 104 18.22 -17.97 1.10
CA LEU A 104 16.92 -18.55 0.79
C LEU A 104 16.42 -18.17 -0.62
N MET A 105 16.70 -16.94 -1.03
CA MET A 105 16.09 -16.29 -2.20
C MET A 105 17.07 -15.94 -3.31
N GLY A 106 18.39 -15.97 -3.06
CA GLY A 106 19.39 -15.51 -4.02
C GLY A 106 19.39 -16.26 -5.37
N ARG A 107 18.96 -17.52 -5.38
CA ARG A 107 18.78 -18.27 -6.63
C ARG A 107 17.60 -17.78 -7.46
N ASN A 108 16.51 -17.38 -6.79
CA ASN A 108 15.29 -16.91 -7.46
C ASN A 108 15.42 -15.44 -7.85
N TYR A 109 16.16 -14.66 -7.07
CA TYR A 109 16.32 -13.22 -7.24
C TYR A 109 17.81 -12.84 -7.27
N PRO A 110 18.47 -12.97 -8.42
CA PRO A 110 19.89 -12.65 -8.55
C PRO A 110 20.18 -11.15 -8.41
N TYR A 111 19.16 -10.30 -8.57
CA TYR A 111 19.29 -8.86 -8.45
C TYR A 111 18.45 -8.35 -7.28
N GLN A 112 19.14 -7.78 -6.31
CA GLN A 112 18.53 -7.24 -5.09
C GLN A 112 19.15 -5.90 -4.77
N ASP A 113 18.35 -4.98 -4.24
CA ASP A 113 18.83 -3.69 -3.73
C ASP A 113 17.89 -3.18 -2.64
N GLU A 114 18.37 -2.26 -1.85
CA GLU A 114 17.64 -1.68 -0.74
C GLU A 114 17.82 -0.17 -0.67
N CYS A 115 16.81 0.51 -0.11
CA CYS A 115 16.86 1.91 0.22
C CYS A 115 16.48 2.05 1.69
N ASN A 116 17.48 2.35 2.53
CA ASN A 116 17.39 2.35 4.00
C ASN A 116 17.54 3.74 4.62
N GLU A 117 17.33 4.80 3.86
CA GLU A 117 17.35 6.15 4.40
C GLU A 117 16.18 6.32 5.38
N GLY A 118 16.48 6.54 6.65
CA GLY A 118 15.48 6.59 7.72
C GLY A 118 15.01 5.22 8.21
N ASN A 119 13.84 5.18 8.86
CA ASN A 119 13.26 3.94 9.41
C ASN A 119 12.36 3.18 8.42
N GLY A 120 12.43 3.48 7.14
CA GLY A 120 11.44 3.04 6.13
C GLY A 120 11.73 1.71 5.42
N GLY A 121 12.96 1.20 5.45
CA GLY A 121 13.37 -0.10 4.88
C GLY A 121 12.63 -0.54 3.61
N LEU A 122 12.99 0.01 2.44
CA LEU A 122 12.49 -0.47 1.16
C LEU A 122 13.48 -1.45 0.54
N ARG A 123 12.98 -2.56 0.03
CA ARG A 123 13.80 -3.55 -0.69
C ARG A 123 13.13 -3.97 -1.98
N ILE A 124 13.95 -4.21 -2.98
CA ILE A 124 13.54 -4.83 -4.24
C ILE A 124 14.29 -6.15 -4.44
N LEU A 125 13.55 -7.19 -4.83
CA LEU A 125 14.12 -8.45 -5.31
C LEU A 125 13.64 -8.60 -6.75
N SER A 126 14.53 -8.94 -7.67
CA SER A 126 14.20 -8.98 -9.10
C SER A 126 14.90 -10.14 -9.82
N LYS A 127 14.19 -10.73 -10.78
CA LYS A 127 14.76 -11.64 -11.77
C LYS A 127 15.44 -10.87 -12.90
N TYR A 128 15.20 -9.55 -13.00
CA TYR A 128 15.75 -8.67 -14.02
C TYR A 128 16.90 -7.81 -13.48
N PRO A 129 17.94 -7.52 -14.27
CA PRO A 129 19.04 -6.66 -13.86
C PRO A 129 18.59 -5.29 -13.41
N ILE A 130 19.07 -4.85 -12.25
CA ILE A 130 18.90 -3.49 -11.72
C ILE A 130 20.00 -2.63 -12.34
N ILE A 131 19.60 -1.65 -13.18
CA ILE A 131 20.54 -0.75 -13.87
C ILE A 131 20.89 0.46 -12.99
N ARG A 132 19.87 0.99 -12.30
CA ARG A 132 20.00 2.24 -11.54
C ARG A 132 19.02 2.29 -10.40
N LYS A 133 19.49 2.77 -9.23
CA LYS A 133 18.66 3.16 -8.08
C LYS A 133 18.48 4.68 -8.10
N ILE A 134 17.28 5.15 -7.76
CA ILE A 134 16.91 6.57 -7.71
C ILE A 134 16.09 6.79 -6.44
N PRO A 135 16.70 7.16 -5.31
CA PRO A 135 15.98 7.57 -4.11
C PRO A 135 15.09 8.78 -4.40
N ILE A 136 13.91 8.81 -3.81
CA ILE A 136 12.97 9.93 -3.92
C ILE A 136 12.94 10.67 -2.59
N ASN A 137 13.55 11.83 -2.54
CA ASN A 137 13.62 12.64 -1.34
C ASN A 137 12.32 13.40 -1.13
N PHE A 138 11.83 13.37 0.10
CA PHE A 138 10.68 14.16 0.52
C PHE A 138 11.15 15.47 1.16
N GLU A 139 10.45 16.57 0.88
CA GLU A 139 10.82 17.90 1.38
C GLU A 139 10.75 18.03 2.91
N GLN A 140 9.87 17.26 3.55
CA GLN A 140 9.72 17.26 5.00
C GLN A 140 10.42 16.06 5.62
N PRO A 141 11.04 16.22 6.80
CA PRO A 141 11.60 15.09 7.55
C PRO A 141 10.51 14.04 7.80
N THR A 142 10.77 12.83 7.38
CA THR A 142 9.85 11.71 7.53
C THR A 142 10.63 10.41 7.67
N THR A 143 10.05 9.44 8.35
CA THR A 143 10.58 8.07 8.39
C THR A 143 10.14 7.25 7.19
N ASN A 144 9.26 7.81 6.34
CA ASN A 144 8.71 7.16 5.17
C ASN A 144 9.64 7.35 3.97
N LEU A 145 9.62 6.40 3.05
CA LEU A 145 10.50 6.36 1.90
C LEU A 145 9.75 6.11 0.60
N ALA A 146 10.36 6.58 -0.49
CA ALA A 146 10.07 6.09 -1.83
C ALA A 146 11.39 5.94 -2.58
N CYS A 147 11.48 4.88 -3.37
CA CYS A 147 12.65 4.62 -4.21
C CYS A 147 12.21 4.05 -5.54
N ALA A 148 12.90 4.46 -6.58
CA ALA A 148 12.70 3.91 -7.90
C ALA A 148 13.94 3.14 -8.35
N TRP A 149 13.72 2.04 -9.08
CA TRP A 149 14.76 1.26 -9.73
C TRP A 149 14.46 1.13 -11.20
N LEU A 150 15.48 1.38 -12.03
CA LEU A 150 15.41 1.11 -13.45
C LEU A 150 15.89 -0.31 -13.68
N LEU A 151 15.01 -1.16 -14.20
CA LEU A 151 15.29 -2.55 -14.51
C LEU A 151 15.43 -2.75 -16.02
N ARG A 152 16.24 -3.73 -16.45
CA ARG A 152 16.37 -4.15 -17.84
C ARG A 152 15.57 -5.43 -18.08
N ARG A 153 14.64 -5.38 -19.03
CA ARG A 153 13.87 -6.54 -19.48
C ARG A 153 14.14 -6.77 -20.98
N GLY A 154 15.11 -7.63 -21.29
CA GLY A 154 15.56 -7.80 -22.67
C GLY A 154 16.21 -6.53 -23.20
N ILE A 155 15.65 -5.97 -24.28
CA ILE A 155 16.09 -4.69 -24.87
C ILE A 155 15.43 -3.48 -24.21
N ASP A 156 14.32 -3.67 -23.48
CA ASP A 156 13.54 -2.61 -22.88
C ASP A 156 13.97 -2.32 -21.43
N THR A 157 13.61 -1.15 -20.97
CA THR A 157 13.75 -0.74 -19.57
C THR A 157 12.40 -0.50 -18.94
N MET A 158 12.32 -0.79 -17.64
CA MET A 158 11.13 -0.56 -16.82
C MET A 158 11.51 0.17 -15.55
N LEU A 159 10.74 1.20 -15.20
CA LEU A 159 10.86 1.91 -13.93
C LEU A 159 9.96 1.26 -12.91
N VAL A 160 10.54 0.76 -11.82
CA VAL A 160 9.79 0.21 -10.68
C VAL A 160 9.93 1.19 -9.52
N VAL A 161 8.80 1.70 -9.05
CA VAL A 161 8.74 2.65 -7.92
C VAL A 161 8.07 1.94 -6.75
N ASN A 162 8.80 1.82 -5.64
CA ASN A 162 8.30 1.27 -4.40
C ASN A 162 8.15 2.41 -3.39
N CYS A 163 6.96 2.54 -2.83
CA CYS A 163 6.61 3.61 -1.89
C CYS A 163 6.19 3.03 -0.55
N HIS A 164 6.59 3.70 0.53
CA HIS A 164 5.97 3.58 1.83
C HIS A 164 5.66 5.00 2.31
N LEU A 165 4.41 5.43 2.09
CA LEU A 165 3.98 6.80 2.37
C LEU A 165 3.54 6.97 3.82
N GLN A 166 3.33 8.23 4.24
CA GLN A 166 3.02 8.59 5.61
C GLN A 166 1.80 7.84 6.15
N SER A 167 2.02 7.11 7.23
CA SER A 167 0.96 6.49 8.03
C SER A 167 0.27 7.53 8.94
N ILE A 168 -0.95 7.24 9.35
CA ILE A 168 -1.67 8.03 10.36
C ILE A 168 -0.99 7.90 11.73
N GLY A 169 -0.21 6.84 11.94
CA GLY A 169 0.57 6.62 13.17
C GLY A 169 -0.29 6.40 14.41
N ILE A 170 -1.41 5.68 14.28
CA ILE A 170 -2.28 5.35 15.42
C ILE A 170 -1.56 4.32 16.30
N THR A 171 -1.35 4.67 17.56
CA THR A 171 -0.76 3.77 18.57
C THR A 171 -1.76 2.71 19.02
N ASP A 172 -1.28 1.62 19.65
CA ASP A 172 -2.16 0.57 20.15
C ASP A 172 -3.08 1.06 21.28
N VAL A 173 -2.64 2.03 22.07
CA VAL A 173 -3.46 2.70 23.10
C VAL A 173 -4.61 3.45 22.41
N GLU A 174 -4.33 4.24 21.40
CA GLU A 174 -5.35 5.00 20.67
C GLU A 174 -6.32 4.10 19.89
N LYS A 175 -5.86 2.93 19.43
CA LYS A 175 -6.77 1.91 18.86
C LYS A 175 -7.73 1.36 19.92
N ALA A 176 -7.24 1.16 21.16
CA ALA A 176 -8.07 0.72 22.27
C ALA A 176 -9.10 1.81 22.64
N ASP A 177 -8.66 3.05 22.78
CA ASP A 177 -9.54 4.20 23.08
C ASP A 177 -10.59 4.40 21.98
N PHE A 178 -10.23 4.28 20.71
CA PHE A 178 -11.17 4.31 19.59
C PHE A 178 -12.21 3.18 19.68
N LYS A 179 -11.77 1.98 20.05
CA LYS A 179 -12.67 0.83 20.22
C LYS A 179 -13.65 1.03 21.36
N GLU A 180 -13.20 1.62 22.48
CA GLU A 180 -14.04 1.97 23.62
C GLU A 180 -15.02 3.11 23.28
N MET A 181 -14.56 4.10 22.50
CA MET A 181 -15.41 5.17 21.99
C MET A 181 -16.55 4.61 21.11
N VAL A 182 -16.23 3.72 20.18
CA VAL A 182 -17.24 3.07 19.33
C VAL A 182 -18.21 2.21 20.11
N ARG A 183 -17.77 1.62 21.22
CA ARG A 183 -18.63 0.85 22.14
C ARG A 183 -19.48 1.72 23.08
N GLY A 184 -19.23 3.04 23.10
CA GLY A 184 -19.92 3.97 23.98
C GLY A 184 -19.53 3.85 25.46
N THR A 185 -18.37 3.26 25.74
CA THR A 185 -17.84 3.08 27.11
C THR A 185 -16.97 4.23 27.58
N LEU A 186 -16.49 5.08 26.66
CA LEU A 186 -15.75 6.31 26.97
C LEU A 186 -16.70 7.44 27.37
N SER A 187 -16.25 8.31 28.31
CA SER A 187 -16.98 9.53 28.64
C SER A 187 -17.11 10.43 27.40
N THR A 188 -18.18 11.23 27.35
CA THR A 188 -18.47 12.15 26.23
C THR A 188 -17.30 13.12 25.96
N ASP A 189 -16.69 13.66 27.03
CA ASP A 189 -15.59 14.61 26.92
C ASP A 189 -14.32 13.93 26.40
N SER A 190 -13.97 12.75 26.92
CA SER A 190 -12.83 11.96 26.42
C SER A 190 -13.02 11.57 24.94
N SER A 191 -14.23 11.15 24.56
CA SER A 191 -14.57 10.80 23.18
C SER A 191 -14.39 11.99 22.22
N ARG A 192 -14.75 13.22 22.64
CA ARG A 192 -14.55 14.43 21.83
C ARG A 192 -13.06 14.74 21.63
N ILE A 193 -12.27 14.66 22.71
CA ILE A 193 -10.83 14.93 22.65
C ILE A 193 -10.14 13.94 21.72
N GLU A 194 -10.42 12.65 21.87
CA GLU A 194 -9.81 11.61 21.03
C GLU A 194 -10.25 11.72 19.57
N SER A 195 -11.52 12.05 19.30
CA SER A 195 -12.02 12.31 17.95
C SER A 195 -11.29 13.49 17.29
N HIS A 196 -11.07 14.58 18.00
CA HIS A 196 -10.34 15.75 17.51
C HIS A 196 -8.87 15.42 17.21
N LYS A 197 -8.20 14.68 18.09
CA LYS A 197 -6.81 14.21 17.86
C LYS A 197 -6.72 13.36 16.59
N LEU A 198 -7.65 12.40 16.44
CA LEU A 198 -7.69 11.53 15.28
C LEU A 198 -7.91 12.30 13.97
N LEU A 199 -8.88 13.22 13.95
CA LEU A 199 -9.15 14.08 12.79
C LEU A 199 -7.94 14.94 12.43
N TRP A 200 -7.27 15.53 13.43
CA TRP A 200 -6.05 16.32 13.20
C TRP A 200 -4.92 15.49 12.61
N ARG A 201 -4.69 14.27 13.14
CA ARG A 201 -3.70 13.33 12.60
C ARG A 201 -4.01 12.90 11.18
N LEU A 202 -5.27 12.58 10.89
CA LEU A 202 -5.73 12.27 9.54
C LEU A 202 -5.42 13.42 8.58
N GLY A 203 -5.74 14.66 8.97
CA GLY A 203 -5.46 15.85 8.18
C GLY A 203 -3.97 16.05 7.95
N SER A 204 -3.16 15.94 9.00
CA SER A 204 -1.70 16.06 8.93
C SER A 204 -1.07 14.98 8.04
N ALA A 205 -1.43 13.71 8.25
CA ALA A 205 -0.94 12.61 7.43
C ALA A 205 -1.33 12.76 5.95
N ASN A 206 -2.55 13.23 5.67
CA ASN A 206 -2.99 13.50 4.29
C ASN A 206 -2.17 14.63 3.64
N ALA A 207 -1.89 15.70 4.38
CA ALA A 207 -1.07 16.81 3.87
C ALA A 207 0.36 16.36 3.55
N GLN A 208 0.96 15.53 4.42
CA GLN A 208 2.28 14.95 4.18
C GLN A 208 2.29 14.02 2.98
N ARG A 209 1.30 13.10 2.88
CA ARG A 209 1.15 12.22 1.71
C ARG A 209 1.02 13.00 0.41
N ALA A 210 0.28 14.10 0.41
CA ALA A 210 0.14 14.95 -0.78
C ALA A 210 1.50 15.50 -1.26
N GLY A 211 2.37 15.92 -0.34
CA GLY A 211 3.75 16.33 -0.64
C GLY A 211 4.59 15.16 -1.18
N GLN A 212 4.50 13.99 -0.54
CA GLN A 212 5.20 12.78 -0.95
C GLN A 212 4.78 12.33 -2.35
N VAL A 213 3.46 12.33 -2.64
CA VAL A 213 2.93 12.02 -3.98
C VAL A 213 3.45 12.99 -5.03
N LYS A 214 3.54 14.31 -4.72
CA LYS A 214 4.12 15.29 -5.64
C LYS A 214 5.55 14.95 -6.01
N ALA A 215 6.38 14.54 -5.03
CA ALA A 215 7.76 14.13 -5.27
C ALA A 215 7.84 12.89 -6.18
N VAL A 216 7.00 11.86 -5.92
CA VAL A 216 6.90 10.68 -6.78
C VAL A 216 6.49 11.06 -8.20
N MET A 217 5.46 11.88 -8.36
CA MET A 217 4.98 12.34 -9.68
C MET A 217 6.03 13.19 -10.41
N ALA A 218 6.83 13.98 -9.69
CA ALA A 218 7.92 14.74 -10.28
C ALA A 218 9.02 13.81 -10.86
N LEU A 219 9.29 12.68 -10.20
CA LEU A 219 10.17 11.66 -10.77
C LEU A 219 9.55 11.02 -12.00
N LEU A 220 8.31 10.58 -11.94
CA LEU A 220 7.63 9.88 -13.05
C LEU A 220 7.63 10.72 -14.33
N ARG A 221 7.45 12.03 -14.22
CA ARG A 221 7.50 12.97 -15.36
C ARG A 221 8.86 13.00 -16.07
N LYS A 222 9.94 12.56 -15.43
CA LYS A 222 11.28 12.47 -16.05
C LYS A 222 11.44 11.20 -16.91
N PHE A 223 10.47 10.28 -16.85
CA PHE A 223 10.48 9.01 -17.56
C PHE A 223 9.20 8.79 -18.42
N PRO A 224 8.83 9.76 -19.29
CA PRO A 224 7.52 9.74 -19.95
C PRO A 224 7.30 8.56 -20.89
N ASN A 225 8.39 8.00 -21.45
CA ASN A 225 8.33 6.90 -22.42
C ASN A 225 8.84 5.56 -21.84
N THR A 226 8.91 5.45 -20.50
CA THR A 226 9.38 4.24 -19.85
C THR A 226 8.19 3.53 -19.21
N SER A 227 8.06 2.24 -19.48
CA SER A 227 7.06 1.40 -18.78
C SER A 227 7.27 1.51 -17.29
N THR A 228 6.24 1.89 -16.56
CA THR A 228 6.35 2.18 -15.13
C THR A 228 5.43 1.29 -14.29
N LEU A 229 6.00 0.70 -13.27
CA LEU A 229 5.29 0.01 -12.20
C LEU A 229 5.39 0.86 -10.93
N LEU A 230 4.26 1.30 -10.40
CA LEU A 230 4.17 2.00 -9.13
C LEU A 230 3.44 1.12 -8.13
N CYS A 231 4.09 0.77 -7.05
CA CYS A 231 3.54 -0.08 -6.00
C CYS A 231 4.05 0.36 -4.62
N GLY A 232 3.51 -0.22 -3.57
CA GLY A 232 3.93 0.05 -2.22
C GLY A 232 2.78 0.14 -1.23
N ASP A 233 3.11 0.58 -0.02
CA ASP A 233 2.14 0.92 1.01
C ASP A 233 1.87 2.43 0.99
N PHE A 234 0.73 2.80 0.42
CA PHE A 234 0.35 4.21 0.29
C PHE A 234 -0.33 4.77 1.54
N ASN A 235 -0.68 3.94 2.51
CA ASN A 235 -1.35 4.33 3.75
C ASN A 235 -2.61 5.20 3.51
N SER A 236 -3.33 4.94 2.42
CA SER A 236 -4.46 5.75 1.93
C SER A 236 -5.85 5.21 2.29
N SER A 237 -5.91 4.24 3.19
CA SER A 237 -7.16 3.63 3.67
C SER A 237 -7.87 4.51 4.69
#